data_8891e5de2a6d4c77924c48d256922c55
#
_entry.id   8891e5de2a6d4c77924c48d256922c55
#
_cell.length_a   1.000
_cell.length_b   1.000
_cell.length_c   1.000
_cell.angle_alpha   90.00
_cell.angle_beta   90.00
_cell.angle_gamma   90.00
#
_symmetry.space_group_name_H-M   'P 1'
#
loop_
_entity.id
_entity.type
_entity.pdbx_description
1 polymer ?
#
loop_
_entity_poly.entity_id
_entity_poly.type
_entity_poly.pdbx_seq_one_letter_code
_entity_poly.pdbx_strand_id
1 'polypeptide(L)'
;GAQLNVLSLTSEENMMTGEITNEQKRIDLPQMTEPVKNIFVDPRQQWLYVINGRAQADVFSLRDKSLNGRYKLLENGDAEITASTQLVGGISLIFGDSKGGLAQWFMARDPDGESRLKQIRTFQMGTTPIVEITAEERRKGFIALDASGKLGVFHSTAHRTLLVDQVVEGQGIFGLSPRANRVIVEAGGKIQPLLLENPHPEVSWSALWSKVWYENYDEPKYVWQSTAANTDFEPKLSLAPLTFGTLKAAFYAMLLAAPLAVAAAIYTAYFMAPGMRRKV
;
A
#
# COMPACT_ATOMS: atom_id res chain seq x y z
N GLY A 1 -28.52 6.74 17.73
CA GLY A 1 -27.44 6.42 16.81
C GLY A 1 -27.47 7.34 15.60
N ALA A 2 -26.33 7.57 14.94
CA ALA A 2 -26.25 8.34 13.71
C ALA A 2 -26.81 7.53 12.54
N GLN A 3 -27.64 8.14 11.71
CA GLN A 3 -28.08 7.56 10.45
C GLN A 3 -27.18 8.10 9.33
N LEU A 4 -26.50 7.22 8.64
CA LEU A 4 -25.68 7.55 7.50
C LEU A 4 -26.46 7.34 6.20
N ASN A 5 -26.32 8.29 5.28
CA ASN A 5 -26.92 8.20 3.96
C ASN A 5 -25.82 8.41 2.91
N VAL A 6 -25.85 7.63 1.87
CA VAL A 6 -24.98 7.81 0.69
C VAL A 6 -25.81 8.46 -0.40
N LEU A 7 -25.31 9.56 -0.93
CA LEU A 7 -25.89 10.23 -2.09
C LEU A 7 -25.08 9.84 -3.33
N SER A 8 -25.67 9.06 -4.22
CA SER A 8 -25.07 8.72 -5.51
C SER A 8 -25.55 9.72 -6.55
N LEU A 9 -24.60 10.37 -7.21
CA LEU A 9 -24.83 11.27 -8.34
C LEU A 9 -24.29 10.60 -9.60
N THR A 10 -25.17 10.28 -10.53
CA THR A 10 -24.81 9.76 -11.87
C THR A 10 -25.13 10.80 -12.91
N SER A 11 -24.18 11.04 -13.81
CA SER A 11 -24.36 11.93 -14.96
C SER A 11 -24.20 11.11 -16.23
N GLU A 12 -25.25 11.03 -17.03
CA GLU A 12 -25.24 10.33 -18.32
C GLU A 12 -25.39 11.35 -19.44
N GLU A 13 -24.45 11.35 -20.38
CA GLU A 13 -24.51 12.13 -21.58
C GLU A 13 -25.08 11.27 -22.72
N ASN A 14 -26.17 11.71 -23.31
CA ASN A 14 -26.72 11.09 -24.51
C ASN A 14 -25.80 11.41 -25.71
N MET A 15 -25.06 10.40 -26.16
CA MET A 15 -24.12 10.57 -27.28
C MET A 15 -24.72 11.07 -28.59
N MET A 16 -26.04 10.97 -28.77
CA MET A 16 -26.71 11.44 -30.00
C MET A 16 -27.22 12.88 -29.89
N THR A 17 -27.65 13.29 -28.69
CA THR A 17 -28.27 14.62 -28.49
C THR A 17 -27.34 15.57 -27.72
N GLY A 18 -26.29 15.09 -27.07
CA GLY A 18 -25.45 15.88 -26.18
C GLY A 18 -26.15 16.30 -24.87
N GLU A 19 -27.32 15.76 -24.60
CA GLU A 19 -28.11 16.11 -23.43
C GLU A 19 -27.55 15.36 -22.20
N ILE A 20 -27.26 16.10 -21.12
CA ILE A 20 -26.75 15.56 -19.87
C ILE A 20 -27.91 15.36 -18.90
N THR A 21 -28.18 14.12 -18.56
CA THR A 21 -29.15 13.74 -17.53
C THR A 21 -28.43 13.44 -16.21
N ASN A 22 -28.79 14.17 -15.17
CA ASN A 22 -28.26 13.93 -13.83
C ASN A 22 -29.29 13.18 -13.00
N GLU A 23 -28.92 11.98 -12.53
CA GLU A 23 -29.72 11.20 -11.61
C GLU A 23 -29.12 11.25 -10.21
N GLN A 24 -29.93 11.57 -9.22
CA GLN A 24 -29.58 11.57 -7.81
C GLN A 24 -30.31 10.45 -7.09
N LYS A 25 -29.54 9.53 -6.51
CA LYS A 25 -30.08 8.40 -5.75
C LYS A 25 -29.57 8.41 -4.33
N ARG A 26 -30.49 8.38 -3.38
CA ARG A 26 -30.17 8.24 -1.96
C ARG A 26 -30.19 6.78 -1.56
N ILE A 27 -29.15 6.34 -0.85
CA ILE A 27 -29.01 5.03 -0.26
C ILE A 27 -28.98 5.20 1.26
N ASP A 28 -29.99 4.71 1.94
CA ASP A 28 -30.04 4.71 3.39
C ASP A 28 -29.28 3.50 3.92
N LEU A 29 -28.27 3.76 4.77
CA LEU A 29 -27.50 2.71 5.42
C LEU A 29 -28.14 2.31 6.74
N PRO A 30 -27.85 1.12 7.29
CA PRO A 30 -28.29 0.71 8.61
C PRO A 30 -27.87 1.73 9.66
N GLN A 31 -28.70 1.92 10.68
CA GLN A 31 -28.42 2.85 11.76
C GLN A 31 -27.16 2.44 12.53
N MET A 32 -26.24 3.39 12.72
CA MET A 32 -25.02 3.18 13.50
C MET A 32 -25.35 3.13 14.99
N THR A 33 -24.85 2.12 15.67
CA THR A 33 -25.03 1.97 17.13
C THR A 33 -24.02 2.79 17.92
N GLU A 34 -22.84 3.04 17.32
CA GLU A 34 -21.72 3.76 17.95
C GLU A 34 -21.43 5.10 17.26
N PRO A 35 -20.80 6.06 17.96
CA PRO A 35 -20.37 7.31 17.35
C PRO A 35 -19.38 7.05 16.21
N VAL A 36 -19.60 7.72 15.08
CA VAL A 36 -18.71 7.66 13.91
C VAL A 36 -17.55 8.62 14.13
N LYS A 37 -16.33 8.12 14.01
CA LYS A 37 -15.10 8.93 14.05
C LYS A 37 -14.68 9.37 12.66
N ASN A 38 -14.56 8.42 11.72
CA ASN A 38 -14.12 8.70 10.34
C ASN A 38 -14.92 7.86 9.35
N ILE A 39 -14.98 8.35 8.11
CA ILE A 39 -15.62 7.69 6.98
C ILE A 39 -14.66 7.74 5.80
N PHE A 40 -14.45 6.60 5.15
CA PHE A 40 -13.66 6.49 3.93
C PHE A 40 -14.46 5.77 2.85
N VAL A 41 -14.22 6.17 1.60
CA VAL A 41 -14.79 5.51 0.41
C VAL A 41 -13.63 5.11 -0.49
N ASP A 42 -13.67 3.89 -1.04
CA ASP A 42 -12.67 3.48 -2.01
C ASP A 42 -12.88 4.21 -3.36
N PRO A 43 -11.83 4.36 -4.19
CA PRO A 43 -11.91 5.13 -5.45
C PRO A 43 -12.90 4.55 -6.46
N ARG A 44 -13.17 3.24 -6.38
CA ARG A 44 -14.13 2.57 -7.25
C ARG A 44 -15.56 2.67 -6.74
N GLN A 45 -15.77 3.33 -5.58
CA GLN A 45 -17.08 3.48 -4.92
C GLN A 45 -17.77 2.12 -4.66
N GLN A 46 -16.99 1.10 -4.36
CA GLN A 46 -17.48 -0.24 -4.03
C GLN A 46 -17.63 -0.42 -2.53
N TRP A 47 -16.74 0.17 -1.75
CA TRP A 47 -16.63 -0.01 -0.32
C TRP A 47 -16.72 1.32 0.42
N LEU A 48 -17.55 1.34 1.43
CA LEU A 48 -17.64 2.42 2.42
C LEU A 48 -17.18 1.87 3.77
N TYR A 49 -16.19 2.53 4.36
CA TYR A 49 -15.63 2.20 5.66
C TYR A 49 -16.09 3.23 6.68
N VAL A 50 -16.76 2.78 7.72
CA VAL A 50 -17.23 3.62 8.82
C VAL A 50 -16.48 3.21 10.07
N ILE A 51 -15.62 4.11 10.57
CA ILE A 51 -14.79 3.85 11.73
C ILE A 51 -15.48 4.42 12.95
N ASN A 52 -15.70 3.60 13.96
CA ASN A 52 -16.37 3.99 15.19
C ASN A 52 -15.41 4.24 16.37
N GLY A 53 -15.94 4.74 17.47
CA GLY A 53 -15.18 5.08 18.67
C GLY A 53 -14.55 3.89 19.40
N ARG A 54 -14.96 2.64 19.10
CA ARG A 54 -14.45 1.41 19.73
C ARG A 54 -13.39 0.70 18.91
N ALA A 55 -12.68 1.42 18.04
CA ALA A 55 -11.69 0.83 17.14
C ALA A 55 -12.25 -0.31 16.26
N GLN A 56 -13.45 -0.12 15.76
CA GLN A 56 -14.15 -1.03 14.89
C GLN A 56 -14.44 -0.35 13.55
N ALA A 57 -14.31 -1.09 12.46
CA ALA A 57 -14.71 -0.68 11.12
C ALA A 57 -15.97 -1.45 10.70
N ASP A 58 -17.05 -0.74 10.43
CA ASP A 58 -18.20 -1.27 9.73
C ASP A 58 -17.99 -1.03 8.24
N VAL A 59 -17.91 -2.11 7.45
CA VAL A 59 -17.67 -2.04 6.00
C VAL A 59 -18.95 -2.35 5.25
N PHE A 60 -19.34 -1.43 4.36
CA PHE A 60 -20.54 -1.57 3.55
C PHE A 60 -20.17 -1.77 2.07
N SER A 61 -20.83 -2.73 1.42
CA SER A 61 -20.86 -2.82 -0.04
C SER A 61 -21.84 -1.77 -0.58
N LEU A 62 -21.34 -0.78 -1.30
CA LEU A 62 -22.17 0.23 -1.93
C LEU A 62 -22.93 -0.34 -3.12
N ARG A 63 -22.40 -1.38 -3.76
CA ARG A 63 -23.06 -2.10 -4.84
C ARG A 63 -24.28 -2.86 -4.33
N ASP A 64 -24.11 -3.65 -3.27
CA ASP A 64 -25.16 -4.51 -2.72
C ASP A 64 -26.01 -3.80 -1.67
N LYS A 65 -25.63 -2.58 -1.29
CA LYS A 65 -26.30 -1.73 -0.28
C LYS A 65 -26.44 -2.43 1.06
N SER A 66 -25.46 -3.23 1.41
CA SER A 66 -25.49 -4.09 2.60
C SER A 66 -24.22 -4.00 3.41
N LEU A 67 -24.30 -4.37 4.68
CA LEU A 67 -23.13 -4.51 5.54
C LEU A 67 -22.35 -5.76 5.09
N ASN A 68 -21.11 -5.57 4.67
CA ASN A 68 -20.18 -6.66 4.36
C ASN A 68 -19.66 -7.32 5.65
N GLY A 69 -19.26 -6.50 6.62
CA GLY A 69 -18.76 -7.02 7.90
C GLY A 69 -18.39 -5.93 8.90
N ARG A 70 -18.16 -6.38 10.13
CA ARG A 70 -17.64 -5.59 11.24
C ARG A 70 -16.28 -6.11 11.63
N TYR A 71 -15.27 -5.25 11.57
CA TYR A 71 -13.88 -5.63 11.76
C TYR A 71 -13.30 -4.90 12.95
N LYS A 72 -12.70 -5.66 13.87
CA LYS A 72 -11.96 -5.10 14.99
C LYS A 72 -10.58 -4.68 14.49
N LEU A 73 -10.27 -3.39 14.57
CA LEU A 73 -9.04 -2.82 14.02
C LEU A 73 -7.83 -2.94 14.96
N LEU A 74 -8.06 -3.14 16.25
CA LEU A 74 -7.03 -3.30 17.26
C LEU A 74 -7.27 -4.59 18.03
N GLU A 75 -6.22 -5.41 18.17
CA GLU A 75 -6.30 -6.65 18.93
C GLU A 75 -6.35 -6.40 20.45
N ASN A 76 -5.63 -5.37 20.90
CA ASN A 76 -5.59 -4.99 22.30
C ASN A 76 -6.79 -4.11 22.68
N GLY A 77 -7.67 -4.63 23.54
CA GLY A 77 -8.91 -3.97 23.94
C GLY A 77 -8.76 -2.62 24.67
N ASP A 78 -7.53 -2.30 25.12
CA ASP A 78 -7.20 -1.08 25.87
C ASP A 78 -6.66 0.06 25.00
N ALA A 79 -6.57 -0.12 23.69
CA ALA A 79 -6.12 0.90 22.75
C ALA A 79 -7.31 1.45 21.97
N GLU A 80 -7.22 2.73 21.61
CA GLU A 80 -8.20 3.43 20.79
C GLU A 80 -7.57 3.90 19.50
N ILE A 81 -8.34 3.95 18.41
CA ILE A 81 -7.92 4.63 17.19
C ILE A 81 -7.92 6.14 17.43
N THR A 82 -6.78 6.76 17.29
CA THR A 82 -6.57 8.19 17.53
C THR A 82 -6.41 8.98 16.25
N ALA A 83 -5.84 8.36 15.20
CA ALA A 83 -5.66 8.96 13.89
C ALA A 83 -5.94 7.94 12.78
N SER A 84 -6.33 8.42 11.61
CA SER A 84 -6.53 7.56 10.44
C SER A 84 -6.40 8.34 9.15
N THR A 85 -5.88 7.69 8.12
CA THR A 85 -5.77 8.26 6.77
C THR A 85 -5.94 7.17 5.71
N GLN A 86 -6.13 7.61 4.47
CA GLN A 86 -6.18 6.75 3.30
C GLN A 86 -4.91 7.02 2.47
N LEU A 87 -4.21 5.97 2.04
CA LEU A 87 -3.02 6.12 1.21
C LEU A 87 -3.40 6.51 -0.23
N VAL A 88 -2.42 7.05 -0.96
CA VAL A 88 -2.58 7.37 -2.38
C VAL A 88 -3.18 6.18 -3.15
N GLY A 89 -4.13 6.46 -4.06
CA GLY A 89 -4.92 5.42 -4.73
C GLY A 89 -6.12 4.91 -3.93
N GLY A 90 -6.28 5.33 -2.65
CA GLY A 90 -7.50 5.15 -1.86
C GLY A 90 -7.89 3.70 -1.50
N ILE A 91 -6.96 2.74 -1.63
CA ILE A 91 -7.21 1.33 -1.34
C ILE A 91 -6.84 0.98 0.09
N SER A 92 -5.64 1.40 0.52
CA SER A 92 -5.15 1.16 1.87
C SER A 92 -5.59 2.22 2.86
N LEU A 93 -5.99 1.78 4.03
CA LEU A 93 -6.27 2.59 5.21
C LEU A 93 -5.13 2.42 6.21
N ILE A 94 -4.68 3.51 6.82
CA ILE A 94 -3.73 3.50 7.93
C ILE A 94 -4.45 3.99 9.18
N PHE A 95 -4.35 3.24 10.25
CA PHE A 95 -4.87 3.57 11.56
C PHE A 95 -3.73 3.72 12.55
N GLY A 96 -3.74 4.81 13.29
CA GLY A 96 -2.87 5.07 14.42
C GLY A 96 -3.62 4.93 15.73
N ASP A 97 -2.96 4.39 16.75
CA ASP A 97 -3.59 4.11 18.03
C ASP A 97 -3.01 4.94 19.19
N SER A 98 -3.68 4.85 20.34
CA SER A 98 -3.32 5.54 21.58
C SER A 98 -2.04 5.01 22.24
N LYS A 99 -1.41 3.94 21.71
CA LYS A 99 -0.18 3.33 22.18
C LYS A 99 0.98 3.46 21.21
N GLY A 100 0.84 4.33 20.19
CA GLY A 100 1.88 4.61 19.19
C GLY A 100 2.02 3.54 18.12
N GLY A 101 1.09 2.62 18.02
CA GLY A 101 0.98 1.64 16.97
C GLY A 101 0.35 2.23 15.71
N LEU A 102 0.76 1.70 14.56
CA LEU A 102 0.21 2.04 13.25
C LEU A 102 -0.08 0.74 12.49
N ALA A 103 -1.25 0.64 11.87
CA ALA A 103 -1.66 -0.56 11.15
C ALA A 103 -2.22 -0.21 9.77
N GLN A 104 -1.77 -0.94 8.75
CA GLN A 104 -2.30 -0.87 7.39
C GLN A 104 -3.36 -1.94 7.18
N TRP A 105 -4.47 -1.53 6.60
CA TRP A 105 -5.60 -2.38 6.28
C TRP A 105 -6.09 -2.14 4.87
N PHE A 106 -6.52 -3.18 4.16
CA PHE A 106 -7.28 -3.06 2.93
C PHE A 106 -8.18 -4.27 2.68
N MET A 107 -9.12 -4.13 1.74
CA MET A 107 -9.98 -5.23 1.32
C MET A 107 -9.19 -6.22 0.48
N ALA A 108 -9.22 -7.49 0.88
CA ALA A 108 -8.64 -8.60 0.12
C ALA A 108 -9.65 -9.74 0.04
N ARG A 109 -9.59 -10.50 -1.05
CA ARG A 109 -10.47 -11.65 -1.24
C ARG A 109 -9.91 -12.87 -0.52
N ASP A 110 -10.78 -13.56 0.17
CA ASP A 110 -10.47 -14.85 0.80
C ASP A 110 -10.55 -16.01 -0.23
N PRO A 111 -10.00 -17.17 0.11
CA PRO A 111 -10.12 -18.37 -0.74
C PRO A 111 -11.57 -18.81 -1.00
N ASP A 112 -12.50 -18.43 -0.14
CA ASP A 112 -13.95 -18.65 -0.31
C ASP A 112 -14.60 -17.68 -1.32
N GLY A 113 -13.84 -16.71 -1.84
CA GLY A 113 -14.28 -15.69 -2.78
C GLY A 113 -14.85 -14.43 -2.15
N GLU A 114 -15.01 -14.40 -0.82
CA GLU A 114 -15.52 -13.25 -0.09
C GLU A 114 -14.46 -12.18 0.12
N SER A 115 -14.83 -10.91 -0.06
CA SER A 115 -13.96 -9.78 0.22
C SER A 115 -14.06 -9.39 1.68
N ARG A 116 -12.92 -9.31 2.37
CA ARG A 116 -12.83 -8.95 3.79
C ARG A 116 -11.75 -7.91 4.03
N LEU A 117 -12.00 -7.05 5.02
CA LEU A 117 -11.00 -6.09 5.48
C LEU A 117 -9.93 -6.84 6.29
N LYS A 118 -8.67 -6.75 5.86
CA LYS A 118 -7.55 -7.47 6.47
C LYS A 118 -6.46 -6.51 6.93
N GLN A 119 -5.87 -6.84 8.08
CA GLN A 119 -4.65 -6.22 8.55
C GLN A 119 -3.47 -6.77 7.76
N ILE A 120 -2.74 -5.88 7.12
CA ILE A 120 -1.66 -6.24 6.19
C ILE A 120 -0.30 -6.07 6.83
N ARG A 121 -0.08 -4.92 7.50
CA ARG A 121 1.20 -4.57 8.14
C ARG A 121 0.95 -3.75 9.39
N THR A 122 1.90 -3.83 10.30
CA THR A 122 1.94 -3.00 11.50
C THR A 122 3.28 -2.30 11.61
N PHE A 123 3.27 -1.10 12.19
CA PHE A 123 4.45 -0.32 12.51
C PHE A 123 4.33 0.15 13.96
N GLN A 124 5.46 0.44 14.59
CA GLN A 124 5.50 0.98 15.93
C GLN A 124 6.37 2.23 15.94
N MET A 125 5.83 3.33 16.43
CA MET A 125 6.54 4.60 16.50
C MET A 125 7.09 4.88 17.91
N GLY A 126 6.35 4.46 18.93
CA GLY A 126 6.68 4.65 20.35
C GLY A 126 5.58 4.06 21.22
N THR A 127 5.34 4.67 22.35
CA THR A 127 4.24 4.30 23.26
C THR A 127 3.25 5.45 23.49
N THR A 128 3.47 6.56 22.78
CA THR A 128 2.66 7.78 22.87
C THR A 128 1.58 7.78 21.79
N PRO A 129 0.37 8.26 22.07
CA PRO A 129 -0.73 8.29 21.10
C PRO A 129 -0.34 8.98 19.78
N ILE A 130 -0.69 8.37 18.67
CA ILE A 130 -0.59 8.98 17.34
C ILE A 130 -1.68 10.05 17.23
N VAL A 131 -1.31 11.27 16.92
CA VAL A 131 -2.28 12.38 16.84
C VAL A 131 -2.64 12.74 15.41
N GLU A 132 -1.73 12.51 14.47
CA GLU A 132 -1.96 12.84 13.07
C GLU A 132 -1.22 11.87 12.13
N ILE A 133 -1.84 11.56 10.99
CA ILE A 133 -1.23 10.75 9.92
C ILE A 133 -1.56 11.41 8.58
N THR A 134 -0.52 11.68 7.79
CA THR A 134 -0.65 12.24 6.44
C THR A 134 -0.01 11.31 5.42
N ALA A 135 -0.74 10.94 4.37
CA ALA A 135 -0.23 10.13 3.28
C ALA A 135 0.59 10.98 2.30
N GLU A 136 1.60 10.36 1.67
CA GLU A 136 2.28 10.94 0.51
C GLU A 136 1.35 10.92 -0.71
N GLU A 137 1.43 11.95 -1.57
CA GLU A 137 0.58 12.06 -2.76
C GLU A 137 1.04 11.19 -3.94
N ARG A 138 2.27 10.71 -3.94
CA ARG A 138 2.88 10.02 -5.08
C ARG A 138 3.35 8.60 -4.82
N ARG A 139 3.52 8.23 -3.56
CA ARG A 139 4.07 6.94 -3.15
C ARG A 139 3.23 6.35 -2.02
N LYS A 140 3.42 5.07 -1.75
CA LYS A 140 2.76 4.39 -0.62
C LYS A 140 3.45 4.70 0.71
N GLY A 141 4.00 5.92 0.84
CA GLY A 141 4.55 6.46 2.06
C GLY A 141 3.51 7.20 2.88
N PHE A 142 3.78 7.34 4.16
CA PHE A 142 3.00 8.18 5.07
C PHE A 142 3.88 8.66 6.22
N ILE A 143 3.45 9.77 6.82
CA ILE A 143 4.11 10.39 7.96
C ILE A 143 3.10 10.42 9.11
N ALA A 144 3.57 10.13 10.31
CA ALA A 144 2.78 10.20 11.53
C ALA A 144 3.44 11.11 12.56
N LEU A 145 2.64 11.82 13.34
CA LEU A 145 3.06 12.61 14.50
C LEU A 145 2.41 12.04 15.74
N ASP A 146 3.18 11.89 16.81
CA ASP A 146 2.65 11.50 18.10
C ASP A 146 2.43 12.69 19.05
N ALA A 147 1.75 12.48 20.16
CA ALA A 147 1.44 13.51 21.12
C ALA A 147 2.67 14.06 21.88
N SER A 148 3.83 13.40 21.78
CA SER A 148 5.09 13.91 22.35
C SER A 148 5.86 14.79 21.37
N GLY A 149 5.43 14.89 20.11
CA GLY A 149 6.10 15.64 19.06
C GLY A 149 7.15 14.86 18.29
N LYS A 150 7.12 13.53 18.35
CA LYS A 150 7.92 12.67 17.46
C LYS A 150 7.25 12.56 16.10
N LEU A 151 8.05 12.68 15.06
CA LEU A 151 7.66 12.46 13.66
C LEU A 151 8.21 11.13 13.18
N GLY A 152 7.34 10.28 12.66
CA GLY A 152 7.70 9.02 12.02
C GLY A 152 7.46 9.09 10.51
N VAL A 153 8.40 8.59 9.72
CA VAL A 153 8.30 8.47 8.26
C VAL A 153 8.31 6.99 7.90
N PHE A 154 7.30 6.55 7.17
CA PHE A 154 7.07 5.15 6.86
C PHE A 154 6.81 4.93 5.38
N HIS A 155 7.16 3.74 4.89
CA HIS A 155 6.74 3.27 3.58
C HIS A 155 5.99 1.94 3.71
N SER A 156 4.72 1.93 3.31
CA SER A 156 3.83 0.80 3.61
C SER A 156 4.23 -0.47 2.85
N THR A 157 4.33 -0.44 1.52
CA THR A 157 4.63 -1.61 0.69
C THR A 157 5.97 -2.24 1.04
N ALA A 158 7.02 -1.42 1.24
CA ALA A 158 8.34 -1.91 1.62
C ALA A 158 8.46 -2.30 3.11
N HIS A 159 7.40 -2.09 3.90
CA HIS A 159 7.34 -2.33 5.34
C HIS A 159 8.54 -1.71 6.06
N ARG A 160 8.79 -0.42 5.77
CA ARG A 160 9.95 0.31 6.32
C ARG A 160 9.52 1.42 7.26
N THR A 161 10.16 1.47 8.41
CA THR A 161 10.29 2.68 9.21
C THR A 161 11.57 3.37 8.74
N LEU A 162 11.43 4.52 8.10
CA LEU A 162 12.55 5.25 7.49
C LEU A 162 13.23 6.16 8.51
N LEU A 163 12.41 6.83 9.32
CA LEU A 163 12.86 7.74 10.37
C LEU A 163 11.81 7.74 11.50
N VAL A 164 12.25 7.85 12.73
CA VAL A 164 11.45 8.30 13.89
C VAL A 164 12.33 9.23 14.69
N ASP A 165 11.97 10.51 14.78
CA ASP A 165 12.78 11.51 15.47
C ASP A 165 11.91 12.55 16.18
N GLN A 166 12.45 13.16 17.24
CA GLN A 166 11.81 14.22 17.97
C GLN A 166 11.98 15.53 17.21
N VAL A 167 10.88 16.09 16.68
CA VAL A 167 10.94 17.30 15.84
C VAL A 167 10.47 18.55 16.58
N VAL A 168 9.56 18.38 17.54
CA VAL A 168 9.05 19.46 18.42
C VAL A 168 8.84 18.92 19.82
N GLU A 169 8.77 19.80 20.82
CA GLU A 169 8.40 19.43 22.17
C GLU A 169 6.87 19.57 22.35
N GLY A 170 6.20 18.48 22.70
CA GLY A 170 4.75 18.45 22.93
C GLY A 170 3.93 18.35 21.64
N GLN A 171 2.67 18.74 21.74
CA GLN A 171 1.73 18.64 20.62
C GLN A 171 2.03 19.67 19.54
N GLY A 172 1.98 19.22 18.29
CA GLY A 172 2.09 20.05 17.11
C GLY A 172 1.15 19.57 16.00
N ILE A 173 1.09 20.33 14.95
CA ILE A 173 0.48 19.93 13.67
C ILE A 173 1.55 19.97 12.58
N PHE A 174 1.38 19.19 11.54
CA PHE A 174 2.32 19.20 10.44
C PHE A 174 1.64 19.21 9.08
N GLY A 175 2.35 19.72 8.09
CA GLY A 175 1.97 19.66 6.68
C GLY A 175 3.08 19.04 5.86
N LEU A 176 2.71 18.15 4.94
CA LEU A 176 3.63 17.50 4.01
C LEU A 176 3.56 18.16 2.64
N SER A 177 4.72 18.44 2.05
CA SER A 177 4.77 18.95 0.68
C SER A 177 4.32 17.87 -0.32
N PRO A 178 3.69 18.23 -1.47
CA PRO A 178 3.24 17.25 -2.47
C PRO A 178 4.34 16.36 -3.05
N ARG A 179 5.60 16.80 -2.95
CA ARG A 179 6.78 15.99 -3.34
C ARG A 179 7.32 15.12 -2.22
N ALA A 180 6.73 15.19 -1.02
CA ALA A 180 7.20 14.50 0.19
C ALA A 180 8.67 14.74 0.53
N ASN A 181 9.23 15.90 0.14
CA ASN A 181 10.61 16.28 0.42
C ASN A 181 10.74 17.39 1.47
N ARG A 182 9.62 17.88 1.99
CA ARG A 182 9.57 18.89 3.06
C ARG A 182 8.39 18.62 3.97
N VAL A 183 8.63 18.78 5.25
CA VAL A 183 7.59 18.79 6.29
C VAL A 183 7.64 20.14 6.96
N ILE A 184 6.49 20.75 7.18
CA ILE A 184 6.36 21.96 7.97
C ILE A 184 5.68 21.55 9.26
N VAL A 185 6.31 21.80 10.40
CA VAL A 185 5.75 21.52 11.72
C VAL A 185 5.46 22.82 12.42
N GLU A 186 4.27 22.96 13.01
CA GLU A 186 3.89 24.06 13.88
C GLU A 186 3.70 23.53 15.30
N ALA A 187 4.36 24.13 16.27
CA ALA A 187 4.19 23.86 17.68
C ALA A 187 4.47 25.13 18.50
N GLY A 188 3.58 25.45 19.44
CA GLY A 188 3.72 26.60 20.32
C GLY A 188 3.81 27.93 19.57
N GLY A 189 3.15 28.06 18.42
CA GLY A 189 3.17 29.29 17.60
C GLY A 189 4.46 29.46 16.77
N LYS A 190 5.35 28.46 16.74
CA LYS A 190 6.56 28.47 15.92
C LYS A 190 6.39 27.52 14.74
N ILE A 191 6.71 28.00 13.54
CA ILE A 191 6.70 27.21 12.31
C ILE A 191 8.14 26.82 11.98
N GLN A 192 8.38 25.52 11.82
CA GLN A 192 9.68 24.95 11.52
C GLN A 192 9.61 24.11 10.22
N PRO A 193 10.29 24.53 9.14
CA PRO A 193 10.44 23.73 7.96
C PRO A 193 11.55 22.68 8.15
N LEU A 194 11.24 21.43 7.84
CA LEU A 194 12.19 20.32 7.87
C LEU A 194 12.37 19.79 6.44
N LEU A 195 13.63 19.57 6.05
CA LEU A 195 13.94 18.91 4.78
C LEU A 195 13.91 17.40 5.00
N LEU A 196 13.19 16.70 4.15
CA LEU A 196 13.09 15.24 4.17
C LEU A 196 13.75 14.68 2.90
N GLU A 197 14.92 14.08 3.06
CA GLU A 197 15.58 13.36 2.00
C GLU A 197 15.26 11.86 2.11
N ASN A 198 14.44 11.39 1.21
CA ASN A 198 13.97 10.00 1.18
C ASN A 198 13.97 9.47 -0.26
N PRO A 199 15.17 9.27 -0.85
CA PRO A 199 15.26 8.61 -2.15
C PRO A 199 14.99 7.11 -1.98
N HIS A 200 14.16 6.54 -2.87
CA HIS A 200 13.88 5.11 -2.94
C HIS A 200 13.35 4.48 -1.63
N PRO A 201 12.29 5.02 -1.00
CA PRO A 201 11.70 4.45 0.19
C PRO A 201 11.05 3.08 -0.07
N GLU A 202 10.69 2.80 -1.32
CA GLU A 202 10.08 1.56 -1.79
C GLU A 202 11.04 0.34 -1.76
N VAL A 203 12.35 0.57 -1.63
CA VAL A 203 13.36 -0.50 -1.64
C VAL A 203 13.67 -0.97 -0.23
N SER A 204 13.49 -2.26 0.04
CA SER A 204 13.93 -2.93 1.27
C SER A 204 14.34 -4.37 0.96
N TRP A 205 15.14 -4.99 1.87
CA TRP A 205 15.48 -6.41 1.72
C TRP A 205 14.23 -7.30 1.64
N SER A 206 13.22 -7.01 2.44
CA SER A 206 11.96 -7.74 2.42
C SER A 206 11.20 -7.54 1.11
N ALA A 207 11.16 -6.32 0.57
CA ALA A 207 10.52 -6.04 -0.73
C ALA A 207 11.22 -6.75 -1.90
N LEU A 208 12.55 -6.92 -1.82
CA LEU A 208 13.33 -7.58 -2.86
C LEU A 208 13.25 -9.12 -2.83
N TRP A 209 13.22 -9.73 -1.63
CA TRP A 209 13.43 -11.17 -1.48
C TRP A 209 12.32 -11.93 -0.78
N SER A 210 11.35 -11.24 -0.16
CA SER A 210 10.19 -11.87 0.48
C SER A 210 8.94 -11.70 -0.38
N LYS A 211 7.91 -12.49 -0.08
CA LYS A 211 6.58 -12.26 -0.61
C LYS A 211 6.02 -10.98 0.00
N VAL A 212 5.51 -10.09 -0.85
CA VAL A 212 4.90 -8.83 -0.44
C VAL A 212 3.41 -8.87 -0.75
N TRP A 213 2.60 -8.42 0.20
CA TRP A 213 1.18 -8.25 -0.03
C TRP A 213 0.94 -6.86 -0.63
N TYR A 214 0.71 -6.84 -1.92
CA TYR A 214 0.40 -5.62 -2.68
C TYR A 214 -1.10 -5.34 -2.67
N GLU A 215 -1.47 -4.09 -2.81
CA GLU A 215 -2.86 -3.70 -3.04
C GLU A 215 -3.43 -4.42 -4.27
N ASN A 216 -4.73 -4.77 -4.22
CA ASN A 216 -5.43 -5.58 -5.24
C ASN A 216 -4.91 -7.02 -5.44
N TYR A 217 -4.11 -7.55 -4.51
CA TYR A 217 -3.74 -8.96 -4.47
C TYR A 217 -4.44 -9.65 -3.30
N ASP A 218 -4.88 -10.87 -3.53
CA ASP A 218 -5.61 -11.65 -2.50
C ASP A 218 -4.66 -12.27 -1.46
N GLU A 219 -3.37 -12.40 -1.82
CA GLU A 219 -2.32 -12.97 -0.96
C GLU A 219 -0.94 -12.38 -1.27
N PRO A 220 0.05 -12.52 -0.35
CA PRO A 220 1.43 -12.11 -0.60
C PRO A 220 2.08 -12.89 -1.74
N LYS A 221 2.69 -12.19 -2.71
CA LYS A 221 3.33 -12.78 -3.91
C LYS A 221 4.70 -12.19 -4.20
N TYR A 222 5.51 -12.95 -4.95
CA TYR A 222 6.71 -12.44 -5.58
C TYR A 222 6.32 -11.83 -6.93
N VAL A 223 6.44 -10.51 -7.07
CA VAL A 223 6.08 -9.82 -8.32
C VAL A 223 7.18 -8.83 -8.68
N TRP A 224 7.51 -8.79 -9.97
CA TRP A 224 8.35 -7.75 -10.55
C TRP A 224 7.53 -6.91 -11.51
N GLN A 225 7.33 -5.65 -11.16
CA GLN A 225 6.73 -4.62 -12.01
C GLN A 225 7.22 -3.26 -11.50
N SER A 226 8.22 -2.69 -12.16
CA SER A 226 8.88 -1.47 -11.69
C SER A 226 8.14 -0.19 -12.04
N THR A 227 7.33 -0.21 -13.10
CA THR A 227 6.61 0.98 -13.61
C THR A 227 5.21 0.63 -14.09
N ALA A 228 4.32 1.62 -14.09
CA ALA A 228 3.02 1.60 -14.74
C ALA A 228 2.66 3.00 -15.24
N ALA A 229 1.60 3.09 -16.03
CA ALA A 229 1.11 4.36 -16.56
C ALA A 229 0.33 5.20 -15.54
N ASN A 230 -0.05 4.61 -14.40
CA ASN A 230 -0.88 5.26 -13.39
C ASN A 230 -0.03 6.02 -12.37
N THR A 231 -0.55 7.14 -11.87
CA THR A 231 0.12 8.01 -10.89
C THR A 231 0.11 7.43 -9.47
N ASP A 232 -0.84 6.59 -9.16
CA ASP A 232 -1.04 5.89 -7.87
C ASP A 232 -0.41 4.50 -7.83
N PHE A 233 0.48 4.23 -8.79
CA PHE A 233 1.13 2.93 -8.95
C PHE A 233 2.00 2.54 -7.76
N GLU A 234 1.88 1.27 -7.37
CA GLU A 234 2.69 0.64 -6.33
C GLU A 234 3.80 -0.20 -6.98
N PRO A 235 5.09 0.24 -6.91
CA PRO A 235 6.21 -0.51 -7.49
C PRO A 235 6.36 -1.87 -6.82
N LYS A 236 6.54 -2.92 -7.65
CA LYS A 236 6.73 -4.30 -7.21
C LYS A 236 8.13 -4.74 -7.60
N LEU A 237 9.00 -4.93 -6.61
CA LEU A 237 10.44 -5.00 -6.82
C LEU A 237 11.04 -6.36 -6.43
N SER A 238 10.26 -7.45 -6.43
CA SER A 238 10.80 -8.76 -6.07
C SER A 238 11.82 -9.26 -7.09
N LEU A 239 13.05 -9.50 -6.64
CA LEU A 239 14.12 -10.08 -7.44
C LEU A 239 14.01 -11.62 -7.56
N ALA A 240 13.25 -12.27 -6.69
CA ALA A 240 13.12 -13.72 -6.66
C ALA A 240 12.71 -14.33 -8.02
N PRO A 241 11.64 -13.84 -8.72
CA PRO A 241 11.28 -14.39 -10.03
C PRO A 241 12.32 -14.12 -11.11
N LEU A 242 13.02 -13.00 -11.06
CA LEU A 242 14.08 -12.67 -12.03
C LEU A 242 15.28 -13.60 -11.84
N THR A 243 15.74 -13.77 -10.59
CA THR A 243 16.87 -14.64 -10.26
C THR A 243 16.58 -16.08 -10.63
N PHE A 244 15.39 -16.59 -10.28
CA PHE A 244 15.00 -17.96 -10.66
C PHE A 244 14.89 -18.13 -12.17
N GLY A 245 14.34 -17.15 -12.89
CA GLY A 245 14.26 -17.17 -14.36
C GLY A 245 15.65 -17.21 -15.00
N THR A 246 16.59 -16.40 -14.51
CA THR A 246 17.98 -16.37 -15.01
C THR A 246 18.72 -17.68 -14.75
N LEU A 247 18.61 -18.23 -13.53
CA LEU A 247 19.21 -19.53 -13.18
C LEU A 247 18.65 -20.65 -14.04
N LYS A 248 17.34 -20.68 -14.25
CA LYS A 248 16.66 -21.65 -15.12
C LYS A 248 17.13 -21.54 -16.56
N ALA A 249 17.21 -20.32 -17.10
CA ALA A 249 17.70 -20.09 -18.46
C ALA A 249 19.16 -20.52 -18.62
N ALA A 250 20.03 -20.17 -17.66
CA ALA A 250 21.43 -20.60 -17.67
C ALA A 250 21.57 -22.12 -17.62
N PHE A 251 20.78 -22.80 -16.77
CA PHE A 251 20.78 -24.25 -16.68
C PHE A 251 20.40 -24.92 -18.02
N TYR A 252 19.33 -24.45 -18.66
CA TYR A 252 18.93 -25.00 -19.97
C TYR A 252 19.95 -24.71 -21.07
N ALA A 253 20.54 -23.51 -21.08
CA ALA A 253 21.59 -23.16 -22.00
C ALA A 253 22.82 -24.09 -21.86
N MET A 254 23.24 -24.36 -20.62
CA MET A 254 24.35 -25.29 -20.34
C MET A 254 24.01 -26.73 -20.74
N LEU A 255 22.78 -27.19 -20.52
CA LEU A 255 22.32 -28.52 -20.85
C LEU A 255 22.39 -28.79 -22.38
N LEU A 256 22.15 -27.75 -23.18
CA LEU A 256 22.30 -27.82 -24.64
C LEU A 256 23.76 -27.58 -25.11
N ALA A 257 24.43 -26.60 -24.50
CA ALA A 257 25.78 -26.21 -24.94
C ALA A 257 26.84 -27.27 -24.64
N ALA A 258 26.76 -27.94 -23.49
CA ALA A 258 27.77 -28.93 -23.09
C ALA A 258 27.84 -30.14 -24.05
N PRO A 259 26.73 -30.81 -24.44
CA PRO A 259 26.79 -31.88 -25.43
C PRO A 259 27.29 -31.43 -26.81
N LEU A 260 26.87 -30.23 -27.26
CA LEU A 260 27.33 -29.64 -28.51
C LEU A 260 28.84 -29.35 -28.51
N ALA A 261 29.34 -28.80 -27.39
CA ALA A 261 30.77 -28.53 -27.24
C ALA A 261 31.59 -29.82 -27.25
N VAL A 262 31.12 -30.88 -26.57
CA VAL A 262 31.78 -32.22 -26.62
C VAL A 262 31.73 -32.79 -28.01
N ALA A 263 30.61 -32.74 -28.69
CA ALA A 263 30.48 -33.22 -30.08
C ALA A 263 31.40 -32.45 -31.05
N ALA A 264 31.47 -31.12 -30.91
CA ALA A 264 32.38 -30.28 -31.69
C ALA A 264 33.84 -30.59 -31.39
N ALA A 265 34.22 -30.85 -30.14
CA ALA A 265 35.57 -31.24 -29.75
C ALA A 265 35.96 -32.59 -30.36
N ILE A 266 35.05 -33.59 -30.31
CA ILE A 266 35.26 -34.90 -30.93
C ILE A 266 35.42 -34.75 -32.44
N TYR A 267 34.55 -34.00 -33.11
CA TYR A 267 34.63 -33.72 -34.53
C TYR A 267 35.97 -33.07 -34.90
N THR A 268 36.39 -32.06 -34.19
CA THR A 268 37.68 -31.38 -34.42
C THR A 268 38.86 -32.32 -34.21
N ALA A 269 38.82 -33.16 -33.18
CA ALA A 269 39.90 -34.07 -32.84
C ALA A 269 40.08 -35.21 -33.85
N TYR A 270 38.96 -35.80 -34.31
CA TYR A 270 39.02 -37.03 -35.13
C TYR A 270 38.72 -36.83 -36.60
N PHE A 271 37.91 -35.88 -36.99
CA PHE A 271 37.41 -35.73 -38.35
C PHE A 271 37.98 -34.52 -39.12
N MET A 272 38.54 -33.53 -38.42
CA MET A 272 39.04 -32.32 -39.04
C MET A 272 40.45 -32.53 -39.64
N ALA A 273 40.65 -32.06 -40.87
CA ALA A 273 41.95 -32.11 -41.54
C ALA A 273 43.02 -31.32 -40.72
N PRO A 274 44.33 -31.85 -40.75
CA PRO A 274 45.38 -31.24 -39.90
C PRO A 274 45.62 -29.74 -40.11
N GLY A 275 45.49 -29.27 -41.38
CA GLY A 275 45.67 -27.86 -41.73
C GLY A 275 44.56 -26.94 -41.15
N MET A 276 43.34 -27.44 -41.04
CA MET A 276 42.23 -26.71 -40.42
C MET A 276 42.22 -26.78 -38.89
N ARG A 277 42.61 -27.94 -38.32
CA ARG A 277 42.74 -28.14 -36.87
C ARG A 277 43.71 -27.14 -36.21
N ARG A 278 44.73 -26.68 -36.97
CA ARG A 278 45.72 -25.71 -36.45
C ARG A 278 45.17 -24.27 -36.40
N LYS A 279 44.02 -23.97 -37.05
CA LYS A 279 43.41 -22.66 -37.12
C LYS A 279 42.20 -22.48 -36.16
N VAL A 280 41.67 -23.55 -35.63
CA VAL A 280 40.59 -23.62 -34.62
C VAL A 280 41.19 -23.90 -33.26
#